data_fc90075c9feb6089cbc02a43c743a9c4
#
_entry.id   fc90075c9feb6089cbc02a43c743a9c4
#
_cell.length_a   1.000
_cell.length_b   1.000
_cell.length_c   1.000
_cell.angle_alpha   90.00
_cell.angle_beta   90.00
_cell.angle_gamma   90.00
#
_symmetry.space_group_name_H-M   'P 1'
#
loop_
_entity.id
_entity.type
_entity.pdbx_description
1 polymer ?
#
loop_
_entity_poly.entity_id
_entity_poly.type
_entity_poly.pdbx_seq_one_letter_code
_entity_poly.pdbx_strand_id
1 'polypeptide(L)'
;MSASAENHKESWRARFDQIDVRLTRWMARYGILLLRISLGLVFLWFGFLKFFPGVSPAEELVTNTINRLSFGLIPPATAAFLVATLETLIGLGLITGVAMRLTLLLLAFQMVGTAMPILLFPDQVFQIVPIVPTLEGQYIIKNLVLVSAGLVIGATVRGGRLVADP
;
A
#
# COMPACT_ATOMS: atom_id res chain seq x y z
N MET A 1 54.59 11.43 -3.34
CA MET A 1 53.38 11.15 -4.14
C MET A 1 52.18 10.68 -3.30
N SER A 2 52.25 10.51 -1.97
CA SER A 2 51.15 9.99 -1.14
C SER A 2 50.16 11.07 -0.65
N ALA A 3 50.62 12.22 -0.22
CA ALA A 3 49.75 13.26 0.38
C ALA A 3 48.70 13.86 -0.58
N SER A 4 48.99 13.97 -1.87
CA SER A 4 48.02 14.48 -2.87
C SER A 4 46.86 13.50 -3.14
N ALA A 5 47.13 12.19 -3.09
CA ALA A 5 46.14 11.16 -3.29
C ALA A 5 45.23 11.00 -2.05
N GLU A 6 45.77 11.19 -0.85
CA GLU A 6 45.00 11.20 0.40
C GLU A 6 44.05 12.40 0.47
N ASN A 7 44.55 13.59 0.17
CA ASN A 7 43.75 14.82 0.16
C ASN A 7 42.60 14.76 -0.86
N HIS A 8 42.84 14.10 -2.00
CA HIS A 8 41.79 13.89 -3.01
C HIS A 8 40.70 12.89 -2.53
N LYS A 9 41.11 11.82 -1.85
CA LYS A 9 40.16 10.85 -1.26
C LYS A 9 39.32 11.45 -0.13
N GLU A 10 39.90 12.29 0.72
CA GLU A 10 39.19 13.00 1.78
C GLU A 10 38.17 13.99 1.22
N SER A 11 38.53 14.72 0.16
CA SER A 11 37.58 15.66 -0.47
C SER A 11 36.41 14.98 -1.13
N TRP A 12 36.58 13.80 -1.72
CA TRP A 12 35.47 13.00 -2.26
C TRP A 12 34.57 12.45 -1.17
N ARG A 13 35.11 11.93 -0.09
CA ARG A 13 34.33 11.46 1.07
C ARG A 13 33.51 12.57 1.66
N ALA A 14 34.07 13.74 1.89
CA ALA A 14 33.36 14.89 2.40
C ALA A 14 32.18 15.35 1.50
N ARG A 15 32.38 15.26 0.16
CA ARG A 15 31.29 15.55 -0.80
C ARG A 15 30.20 14.48 -0.77
N PHE A 16 30.56 13.21 -0.69
CA PHE A 16 29.60 12.11 -0.54
C PHE A 16 28.79 12.26 0.73
N ASP A 17 29.40 12.51 1.86
CA ASP A 17 28.72 12.72 3.15
C ASP A 17 27.73 13.90 3.10
N GLN A 18 28.11 15.00 2.45
CA GLN A 18 27.22 16.15 2.27
C GLN A 18 25.98 15.81 1.40
N ILE A 19 26.17 15.03 0.34
CA ILE A 19 25.06 14.59 -0.53
C ILE A 19 24.16 13.61 0.23
N ASP A 20 24.76 12.65 0.91
CA ASP A 20 24.04 11.64 1.69
C ASP A 20 23.17 12.27 2.77
N VAL A 21 23.73 13.17 3.58
CA VAL A 21 23.01 13.91 4.62
C VAL A 21 21.85 14.73 4.03
N ARG A 22 22.06 15.39 2.88
CA ARG A 22 20.99 16.15 2.22
C ARG A 22 19.87 15.24 1.72
N LEU A 23 20.23 14.12 1.08
CA LEU A 23 19.30 13.14 0.57
C LEU A 23 18.48 12.49 1.71
N THR A 24 19.15 12.08 2.77
CA THR A 24 18.53 11.47 3.94
C THR A 24 17.55 12.45 4.63
N ARG A 25 17.94 13.71 4.77
CA ARG A 25 17.05 14.76 5.31
C ARG A 25 15.83 15.00 4.41
N TRP A 26 16.02 14.97 3.09
CA TRP A 26 14.92 15.10 2.14
C TRP A 26 13.97 13.90 2.24
N MET A 27 14.51 12.68 2.28
CA MET A 27 13.70 11.45 2.47
C MET A 27 12.95 11.47 3.80
N ALA A 28 13.59 11.87 4.89
CA ALA A 28 12.92 11.99 6.19
C ALA A 28 11.80 13.04 6.18
N ARG A 29 11.99 14.14 5.44
CA ARG A 29 10.98 15.22 5.36
C ARG A 29 9.77 14.84 4.50
N TYR A 30 10.01 14.21 3.36
CA TYR A 30 8.96 13.99 2.34
C TYR A 30 8.51 12.54 2.20
N GLY A 31 9.27 11.58 2.74
CA GLY A 31 9.02 10.15 2.54
C GLY A 31 7.62 9.72 2.98
N ILE A 32 7.16 10.17 4.15
CA ILE A 32 5.80 9.86 4.64
C ILE A 32 4.73 10.47 3.74
N LEU A 33 4.92 11.70 3.29
CA LEU A 33 3.96 12.35 2.39
C LEU A 33 3.87 11.61 1.06
N LEU A 34 5.01 11.28 0.47
CA LEU A 34 5.07 10.52 -0.78
C LEU A 34 4.45 9.14 -0.63
N LEU A 35 4.75 8.42 0.46
CA LEU A 35 4.17 7.12 0.75
C LEU A 35 2.64 7.21 0.85
N ARG A 36 2.12 8.21 1.55
CA ARG A 36 0.70 8.45 1.72
C ARG A 36 0.00 8.75 0.38
N ILE A 37 0.56 9.66 -0.41
CA ILE A 37 0.00 10.03 -1.72
C ILE A 37 0.05 8.83 -2.68
N SER A 38 1.17 8.11 -2.74
CA SER A 38 1.30 6.93 -3.61
C SER A 38 0.30 5.84 -3.24
N LEU A 39 0.17 5.54 -1.94
CA LEU A 39 -0.83 4.58 -1.45
C LEU A 39 -2.25 5.05 -1.79
N GLY A 40 -2.54 6.33 -1.60
CA GLY A 40 -3.83 6.92 -1.92
C GLY A 40 -4.16 6.86 -3.41
N LEU A 41 -3.19 7.11 -4.28
CA LEU A 41 -3.35 6.99 -5.74
C LEU A 41 -3.66 5.54 -6.16
N VAL A 42 -2.98 4.56 -5.58
CA VAL A 42 -3.25 3.14 -5.84
C VAL A 42 -4.69 2.79 -5.47
N PHE A 43 -5.13 3.15 -4.25
CA PHE A 43 -6.50 2.87 -3.81
C PHE A 43 -7.55 3.61 -4.63
N LEU A 44 -7.32 4.88 -4.96
CA LEU A 44 -8.24 5.68 -5.77
C LEU A 44 -8.37 5.10 -7.19
N TRP A 45 -7.24 4.76 -7.81
CA TRP A 45 -7.22 4.22 -9.18
C TRP A 45 -7.94 2.88 -9.26
N PHE A 46 -7.51 1.91 -8.45
CA PHE A 46 -8.11 0.57 -8.49
C PHE A 46 -9.55 0.54 -7.94
N GLY A 47 -9.88 1.38 -6.97
CA GLY A 47 -11.25 1.55 -6.49
C GLY A 47 -12.16 2.12 -7.58
N PHE A 48 -11.70 3.15 -8.30
CA PHE A 48 -12.46 3.75 -9.40
C PHE A 48 -12.73 2.77 -10.55
N LEU A 49 -11.75 1.93 -10.91
CA LEU A 49 -11.94 0.92 -11.95
C LEU A 49 -13.05 -0.09 -11.62
N LYS A 50 -13.28 -0.38 -10.35
CA LYS A 50 -14.31 -1.33 -9.91
C LYS A 50 -15.76 -0.83 -10.09
N PHE A 51 -15.96 0.47 -10.40
CA PHE A 51 -17.28 0.96 -10.80
C PHE A 51 -17.68 0.51 -12.21
N PHE A 52 -16.72 0.02 -13.00
CA PHE A 52 -16.96 -0.42 -14.38
C PHE A 52 -16.85 -1.95 -14.44
N PRO A 53 -17.99 -2.67 -14.64
CA PRO A 53 -17.98 -4.13 -14.70
C PRO A 53 -17.01 -4.68 -15.75
N GLY A 54 -16.26 -5.73 -15.40
CA GLY A 54 -15.32 -6.41 -16.28
C GLY A 54 -14.00 -5.66 -16.52
N VAL A 55 -13.78 -4.50 -15.91
CA VAL A 55 -12.53 -3.72 -16.06
C VAL A 55 -11.55 -4.01 -14.91
N SER A 56 -12.06 -4.36 -13.73
CA SER A 56 -11.23 -4.58 -12.55
C SER A 56 -10.56 -5.95 -12.58
N PRO A 57 -9.24 -6.03 -12.38
CA PRO A 57 -8.58 -7.31 -12.10
C PRO A 57 -9.16 -7.94 -10.83
N ALA A 58 -9.27 -9.28 -10.81
CA ALA A 58 -9.76 -10.08 -9.68
C ALA A 58 -11.20 -9.73 -9.23
N GLU A 59 -12.04 -9.13 -10.10
CA GLU A 59 -13.44 -8.80 -9.78
C GLU A 59 -14.23 -10.04 -9.32
N GLU A 60 -14.05 -11.15 -10.01
CA GLU A 60 -14.71 -12.41 -9.69
C GLU A 60 -14.30 -12.94 -8.31
N LEU A 61 -12.99 -12.91 -7.99
CA LEU A 61 -12.49 -13.36 -6.69
C LEU A 61 -13.03 -12.50 -5.55
N VAL A 62 -13.08 -11.17 -5.74
CA VAL A 62 -13.62 -10.22 -4.74
C VAL A 62 -15.10 -10.46 -4.50
N THR A 63 -15.90 -10.55 -5.56
CA THR A 63 -17.36 -10.73 -5.46
C THR A 63 -17.71 -12.09 -4.88
N ASN A 64 -17.00 -13.16 -5.26
CA ASN A 64 -17.16 -14.50 -4.68
C ASN A 64 -16.81 -14.53 -3.19
N THR A 65 -15.74 -13.81 -2.80
CA THR A 65 -15.34 -13.70 -1.40
C THR A 65 -16.44 -13.03 -0.56
N ILE A 66 -16.98 -11.90 -1.01
CA ILE A 66 -18.06 -11.21 -0.29
C ILE A 66 -19.33 -12.05 -0.27
N ASN A 67 -19.67 -12.69 -1.38
CA ASN A 67 -20.81 -13.58 -1.44
C ASN A 67 -20.70 -14.72 -0.42
N ARG A 68 -19.53 -15.35 -0.32
CA ARG A 68 -19.24 -16.41 0.65
C ARG A 68 -19.33 -15.91 2.09
N LEU A 69 -18.72 -14.75 2.38
CA LEU A 69 -18.73 -14.15 3.73
C LEU A 69 -20.11 -13.66 4.15
N SER A 70 -20.93 -13.23 3.19
CA SER A 70 -22.30 -12.77 3.44
C SER A 70 -23.35 -13.90 3.36
N PHE A 71 -22.93 -15.17 3.24
CA PHE A 71 -23.83 -16.31 3.06
C PHE A 71 -24.81 -16.14 1.87
N GLY A 72 -24.36 -15.49 0.80
CA GLY A 72 -25.18 -15.24 -0.39
C GLY A 72 -26.12 -14.03 -0.29
N LEU A 73 -26.09 -13.28 0.80
CA LEU A 73 -26.99 -12.13 1.01
C LEU A 73 -26.65 -10.92 0.15
N ILE A 74 -25.38 -10.76 -0.25
CA ILE A 74 -24.91 -9.61 -1.03
C ILE A 74 -24.69 -10.05 -2.48
N PRO A 75 -25.50 -9.53 -3.44
CA PRO A 75 -25.31 -9.82 -4.87
C PRO A 75 -23.96 -9.31 -5.38
N PRO A 76 -23.37 -9.95 -6.41
CA PRO A 76 -22.03 -9.59 -6.95
C PRO A 76 -21.90 -8.10 -7.34
N ALA A 77 -22.91 -7.54 -8.01
CA ALA A 77 -22.90 -6.12 -8.41
C ALA A 77 -22.87 -5.17 -7.19
N THR A 78 -23.62 -5.49 -6.14
CA THR A 78 -23.61 -4.72 -4.88
C THR A 78 -22.27 -4.86 -4.18
N ALA A 79 -21.69 -6.07 -4.16
CA ALA A 79 -20.37 -6.32 -3.58
C ALA A 79 -19.28 -5.48 -4.28
N ALA A 80 -19.26 -5.50 -5.62
CA ALA A 80 -18.32 -4.70 -6.42
C ALA A 80 -18.48 -3.20 -6.13
N PHE A 81 -19.72 -2.68 -6.09
CA PHE A 81 -19.99 -1.29 -5.80
C PHE A 81 -19.54 -0.87 -4.38
N LEU A 82 -19.78 -1.71 -3.37
CA LEU A 82 -19.35 -1.44 -2.00
C LEU A 82 -17.83 -1.37 -1.88
N VAL A 83 -17.12 -2.32 -2.51
CA VAL A 83 -15.65 -2.33 -2.50
C VAL A 83 -15.09 -1.14 -3.28
N ALA A 84 -15.66 -0.83 -4.46
CA ALA A 84 -15.30 0.35 -5.26
C ALA A 84 -15.41 1.64 -4.42
N THR A 85 -16.52 1.80 -3.73
CA THR A 85 -16.79 2.96 -2.86
C THR A 85 -15.79 3.02 -1.71
N LEU A 86 -15.59 1.89 -1.01
CA LEU A 86 -14.65 1.82 0.12
C LEU A 86 -13.22 2.17 -0.30
N GLU A 87 -12.71 1.56 -1.38
CA GLU A 87 -11.36 1.83 -1.88
C GLU A 87 -11.20 3.29 -2.36
N THR A 88 -12.20 3.84 -3.04
CA THR A 88 -12.21 5.24 -3.47
C THR A 88 -12.16 6.19 -2.27
N LEU A 89 -12.95 5.94 -1.22
CA LEU A 89 -12.94 6.74 0.00
C LEU A 89 -11.59 6.64 0.73
N ILE A 90 -11.00 5.45 0.82
CA ILE A 90 -9.65 5.26 1.37
C ILE A 90 -8.63 6.06 0.56
N GLY A 91 -8.67 5.97 -0.77
CA GLY A 91 -7.78 6.70 -1.66
C GLY A 91 -7.88 8.21 -1.48
N LEU A 92 -9.08 8.76 -1.47
CA LEU A 92 -9.33 10.19 -1.25
C LEU A 92 -8.88 10.63 0.16
N GLY A 93 -9.20 9.85 1.19
CA GLY A 93 -8.77 10.13 2.56
C GLY A 93 -7.26 10.16 2.72
N LEU A 94 -6.54 9.22 2.09
CA LEU A 94 -5.08 9.20 2.08
C LEU A 94 -4.48 10.39 1.34
N ILE A 95 -5.01 10.76 0.16
CA ILE A 95 -4.50 11.89 -0.62
C ILE A 95 -4.73 13.21 0.11
N THR A 96 -5.95 13.45 0.56
CA THR A 96 -6.32 14.71 1.20
C THR A 96 -5.77 14.84 2.63
N GLY A 97 -5.57 13.73 3.32
CA GLY A 97 -5.18 13.71 4.73
C GLY A 97 -6.34 13.99 5.70
N VAL A 98 -7.57 14.08 5.19
CA VAL A 98 -8.77 14.33 6.02
C VAL A 98 -9.16 13.04 6.73
N ALA A 99 -9.59 13.17 8.00
CA ALA A 99 -10.04 12.05 8.83
C ALA A 99 -9.09 10.83 8.83
N MET A 100 -7.77 11.06 8.86
CA MET A 100 -6.73 10.05 8.65
C MET A 100 -6.92 8.79 9.50
N ARG A 101 -7.38 8.95 10.76
CA ARG A 101 -7.63 7.79 11.64
C ARG A 101 -8.73 6.88 11.09
N LEU A 102 -9.83 7.47 10.61
CA LEU A 102 -10.92 6.72 9.99
C LEU A 102 -10.45 6.08 8.69
N THR A 103 -9.72 6.82 7.86
CA THR A 103 -9.13 6.30 6.61
C THR A 103 -8.25 5.08 6.86
N LEU A 104 -7.40 5.12 7.87
CA LEU A 104 -6.52 3.99 8.23
C LEU A 104 -7.30 2.81 8.83
N LEU A 105 -8.39 3.05 9.56
CA LEU A 105 -9.27 1.98 10.02
C LEU A 105 -9.98 1.30 8.84
N LEU A 106 -10.49 2.08 7.87
CA LEU A 106 -11.09 1.55 6.65
C LEU A 106 -10.06 0.77 5.83
N LEU A 107 -8.83 1.28 5.72
CA LEU A 107 -7.71 0.57 5.09
C LEU A 107 -7.44 -0.77 5.77
N ALA A 108 -7.33 -0.79 7.10
CA ALA A 108 -7.09 -2.03 7.84
C ALA A 108 -8.24 -3.04 7.64
N PHE A 109 -9.49 -2.58 7.69
CA PHE A 109 -10.66 -3.40 7.40
C PHE A 109 -10.61 -3.97 5.97
N GLN A 110 -10.32 -3.15 4.98
CA GLN A 110 -10.17 -3.57 3.58
C GLN A 110 -9.06 -4.61 3.42
N MET A 111 -7.92 -4.45 4.10
CA MET A 111 -6.81 -5.40 4.02
C MET A 111 -7.15 -6.77 4.61
N VAL A 112 -7.95 -6.82 5.67
CA VAL A 112 -8.47 -8.09 6.20
C VAL A 112 -9.37 -8.76 5.15
N GLY A 113 -10.27 -8.01 4.52
CA GLY A 113 -11.15 -8.52 3.47
C GLY A 113 -10.39 -9.08 2.27
N THR A 114 -9.35 -8.37 1.81
CA THR A 114 -8.52 -8.79 0.67
C THR A 114 -7.63 -10.00 0.98
N ALA A 115 -7.39 -10.32 2.25
CA ALA A 115 -6.66 -11.52 2.65
C ALA A 115 -7.56 -12.77 2.75
N MET A 116 -8.89 -12.61 2.87
CA MET A 116 -9.82 -13.73 3.04
C MET A 116 -9.77 -14.78 1.92
N PRO A 117 -9.55 -14.45 0.64
CA PRO A 117 -9.42 -15.45 -0.41
C PRO A 117 -8.34 -16.51 -0.15
N ILE A 118 -7.26 -16.18 0.56
CA ILE A 118 -6.21 -17.14 0.92
C ILE A 118 -6.80 -18.33 1.70
N LEU A 119 -7.81 -18.07 2.53
CA LEU A 119 -8.47 -19.08 3.36
C LEU A 119 -9.68 -19.71 2.66
N LEU A 120 -10.43 -18.92 1.89
CA LEU A 120 -11.71 -19.35 1.31
C LEU A 120 -11.56 -20.04 -0.05
N PHE A 121 -10.53 -19.63 -0.82
CA PHE A 121 -10.30 -20.07 -2.21
C PHE A 121 -8.79 -20.29 -2.45
N PRO A 122 -8.12 -21.18 -1.68
CA PRO A 122 -6.67 -21.38 -1.81
C PRO A 122 -6.28 -21.83 -3.23
N ASP A 123 -7.12 -22.59 -3.91
CA ASP A 123 -6.85 -23.07 -5.27
C ASP A 123 -6.94 -21.97 -6.35
N GLN A 124 -7.65 -20.88 -6.08
CA GLN A 124 -7.65 -19.69 -6.95
C GLN A 124 -6.49 -18.76 -6.64
N VAL A 125 -6.03 -18.75 -5.40
CA VAL A 125 -4.90 -17.92 -4.95
C VAL A 125 -3.55 -18.53 -5.24
N PHE A 126 -3.44 -19.86 -5.24
CA PHE A 126 -2.20 -20.59 -5.47
C PHE A 126 -2.33 -21.60 -6.58
N GLN A 127 -1.30 -21.70 -7.43
CA GLN A 127 -1.11 -22.80 -8.37
C GLN A 127 -0.61 -24.05 -7.65
N ILE A 128 0.27 -23.88 -6.66
CA ILE A 128 0.77 -24.89 -5.73
C ILE A 128 0.66 -24.31 -4.32
N VAL A 129 -0.30 -24.81 -3.56
CA VAL A 129 -0.57 -24.34 -2.20
C VAL A 129 0.57 -24.76 -1.26
N PRO A 130 1.10 -23.89 -0.42
CA PRO A 130 0.94 -22.42 -0.32
C PRO A 130 2.09 -21.66 -1.00
N ILE A 131 2.83 -22.26 -1.92
CA ILE A 131 4.16 -21.79 -2.35
C ILE A 131 4.09 -20.94 -3.63
N VAL A 132 3.32 -21.39 -4.64
CA VAL A 132 3.30 -20.74 -5.95
C VAL A 132 1.99 -19.99 -6.15
N PRO A 133 1.96 -18.65 -6.02
CA PRO A 133 0.72 -17.89 -6.19
C PRO A 133 0.32 -17.78 -7.66
N THR A 134 -0.97 -17.68 -7.91
CA THR A 134 -1.55 -17.23 -9.19
C THR A 134 -1.30 -15.73 -9.38
N LEU A 135 -1.77 -15.15 -10.47
CA LEU A 135 -1.70 -13.70 -10.68
C LEU A 135 -2.50 -12.95 -9.59
N GLU A 136 -3.70 -13.40 -9.29
CA GLU A 136 -4.55 -12.88 -8.22
C GLU A 136 -3.90 -13.04 -6.85
N GLY A 137 -3.32 -14.21 -6.60
CA GLY A 137 -2.59 -14.49 -5.37
C GLY A 137 -1.39 -13.56 -5.16
N GLN A 138 -0.66 -13.21 -6.22
CA GLN A 138 0.42 -12.23 -6.15
C GLN A 138 -0.08 -10.85 -5.72
N TYR A 139 -1.23 -10.39 -6.21
CA TYR A 139 -1.82 -9.12 -5.76
C TYR A 139 -2.17 -9.16 -4.27
N ILE A 140 -2.72 -10.26 -3.79
CA ILE A 140 -3.06 -10.43 -2.37
C ILE A 140 -1.81 -10.40 -1.49
N ILE A 141 -0.75 -11.14 -1.88
CA ILE A 141 0.50 -11.18 -1.11
C ILE A 141 1.20 -9.81 -1.11
N LYS A 142 1.20 -9.09 -2.23
CA LYS A 142 1.76 -7.74 -2.33
C LYS A 142 1.06 -6.72 -1.43
N ASN A 143 -0.19 -6.98 -1.01
CA ASN A 143 -0.89 -6.13 -0.04
C ASN A 143 -0.17 -6.05 1.32
N LEU A 144 0.74 -6.97 1.64
CA LEU A 144 1.60 -6.86 2.81
C LEU A 144 2.40 -5.54 2.83
N VAL A 145 2.85 -5.08 1.66
CA VAL A 145 3.54 -3.79 1.52
C VAL A 145 2.57 -2.63 1.80
N LEU A 146 1.30 -2.73 1.36
CA LEU A 146 0.29 -1.70 1.61
C LEU A 146 -0.07 -1.62 3.09
N VAL A 147 -0.16 -2.77 3.77
CA VAL A 147 -0.35 -2.83 5.24
C VAL A 147 0.81 -2.15 5.96
N SER A 148 2.05 -2.48 5.59
CA SER A 148 3.26 -1.88 6.17
C SER A 148 3.29 -0.37 5.96
N ALA A 149 2.93 0.10 4.76
CA ALA A 149 2.79 1.52 4.45
C ALA A 149 1.73 2.19 5.35
N GLY A 150 0.57 1.55 5.52
CA GLY A 150 -0.50 2.02 6.41
C GLY A 150 -0.04 2.16 7.86
N LEU A 151 0.75 1.19 8.36
CA LEU A 151 1.33 1.24 9.72
C LEU A 151 2.31 2.42 9.89
N VAL A 152 3.19 2.63 8.91
CA VAL A 152 4.15 3.76 8.92
C VAL A 152 3.42 5.10 8.89
N ILE A 153 2.40 5.24 8.03
CA ILE A 153 1.57 6.45 7.99
C ILE A 153 0.84 6.63 9.33
N GLY A 154 0.30 5.54 9.89
CA GLY A 154 -0.41 5.54 11.17
C GLY A 154 0.43 6.05 12.33
N ALA A 155 1.70 5.69 12.37
CA ALA A 155 2.65 6.14 13.39
C ALA A 155 2.82 7.68 13.40
N THR A 156 2.53 8.36 12.29
CA THR A 156 2.69 9.81 12.17
C THR A 156 1.43 10.61 12.49
N VAL A 157 0.26 9.97 12.64
CA VAL A 157 -1.04 10.67 12.84
C VAL A 157 -1.10 11.49 14.12
N ARG A 158 -0.30 11.14 15.12
CA ARG A 158 -0.19 11.89 16.40
C ARG A 158 1.05 12.80 16.47
N GLY A 159 1.64 13.14 15.34
CA GLY A 159 2.82 13.99 15.29
C GLY A 159 4.15 13.26 15.29
N GLY A 160 4.15 11.92 15.10
CA GLY A 160 5.36 11.16 14.83
C GLY A 160 6.07 11.66 13.58
N ARG A 161 7.40 11.70 13.60
CA ARG A 161 8.23 12.16 12.48
C ARG A 161 9.33 11.14 12.20
N LEU A 162 9.69 11.00 10.93
CA LEU A 162 10.96 10.40 10.57
C LEU A 162 12.06 11.40 10.87
N VAL A 163 13.06 10.97 11.61
CA VAL A 163 14.24 11.77 11.92
C VAL A 163 15.40 11.16 11.16
N ALA A 164 16.16 11.99 10.45
CA ALA A 164 17.44 11.61 9.91
C ALA A 164 18.49 11.90 11.00
N ASP A 165 18.86 10.88 11.77
CA ASP A 165 20.01 10.99 12.64
C ASP A 165 21.29 10.90 11.79
N PRO A 166 22.24 11.83 11.97
CA PRO A 166 23.49 11.82 11.23
C PRO A 166 24.40 10.69 11.67
#